data_dd7e8d635275bfbb2c24ee27d23c01dc
#
_entry.id   dd7e8d635275bfbb2c24ee27d23c01dc
#
_cell.length_a   1.000
_cell.length_b   1.000
_cell.length_c   1.000
_cell.angle_alpha   90.00
_cell.angle_beta   90.00
_cell.angle_gamma   90.00
#
_symmetry.space_group_name_H-M   'P 1'
#
loop_
_entity.id
_entity.type
_entity.pdbx_description
1 polymer ?
#
loop_
_entity_poly.entity_id
_entity_poly.type
_entity_poly.pdbx_seq_one_letter_code
_entity_poly.pdbx_strand_id
1 'polypeptide(L)'
;MKLVSWNVNGVRATLNKGLLDWIEREQADVVCLQETKAREEQVDVIWPEGYAAHWNSAEKPGYSGTLTLTRRKTLSVQRGLGGLLEDKEGRVLTTEFDDFFLVNCYTPNAKRELERLPYRHKEWDPAFLKFLKRLEAKKPVVFCGDLNVAHEPIDLANPKTNERTHGFTWEEREGFSNLVAAGFVDTFRTLHPGLAGQYTWWSQMSNARARNIGWRIDYF
;
A
#
# COMPACT_ATOMS: atom_id res chain seq x y z
N MET A 1 17.47 7.92 -4.97
CA MET A 1 16.89 6.88 -4.06
C MET A 1 15.86 6.09 -4.85
N LYS A 2 15.89 4.75 -4.76
CA LYS A 2 14.92 3.86 -5.40
C LYS A 2 14.00 3.29 -4.32
N LEU A 3 12.71 3.61 -4.40
CA LEU A 3 11.65 3.09 -3.54
C LEU A 3 10.81 2.08 -4.36
N VAL A 4 10.45 0.98 -3.75
CA VAL A 4 9.58 -0.04 -4.36
C VAL A 4 8.44 -0.37 -3.41
N SER A 5 7.24 -0.53 -3.95
CA SER A 5 6.05 -0.97 -3.23
C SER A 5 5.44 -2.19 -3.92
N TRP A 6 5.08 -3.23 -3.13
CA TRP A 6 4.51 -4.45 -3.67
C TRP A 6 3.61 -5.17 -2.65
N ASN A 7 2.34 -5.34 -3.00
CA ASN A 7 1.47 -6.27 -2.28
C ASN A 7 1.84 -7.70 -2.64
N VAL A 8 2.44 -8.43 -1.70
CA VAL A 8 2.98 -9.78 -1.92
C VAL A 8 1.97 -10.90 -1.67
N ASN A 9 0.80 -10.57 -1.13
CA ASN A 9 -0.25 -11.55 -0.82
C ASN A 9 0.27 -12.78 -0.04
N GLY A 10 1.16 -12.53 0.93
CA GLY A 10 1.80 -13.54 1.77
C GLY A 10 3.31 -13.64 1.53
N VAL A 11 4.10 -13.06 2.43
CA VAL A 11 5.56 -12.97 2.30
C VAL A 11 6.23 -14.34 2.24
N ARG A 12 5.78 -15.32 3.03
CA ARG A 12 6.33 -16.69 3.01
C ARG A 12 6.18 -17.37 1.65
N ALA A 13 5.01 -17.22 1.03
CA ALA A 13 4.77 -17.77 -0.31
C ALA A 13 5.61 -17.05 -1.38
N THR A 14 5.85 -15.76 -1.22
CA THR A 14 6.65 -14.97 -2.16
C THR A 14 8.14 -15.23 -1.99
N LEU A 15 8.61 -15.49 -0.76
CA LEU A 15 9.98 -15.96 -0.51
C LEU A 15 10.28 -17.26 -1.29
N ASN A 16 9.35 -18.22 -1.24
CA ASN A 16 9.48 -19.48 -1.99
C ASN A 16 9.45 -19.29 -3.52
N LYS A 17 9.07 -18.11 -4.00
CA LYS A 17 9.02 -17.74 -5.43
C LYS A 17 10.15 -16.81 -5.85
N GLY A 18 11.20 -16.66 -5.03
CA GLY A 18 12.40 -15.90 -5.36
C GLY A 18 12.34 -14.42 -4.96
N LEU A 19 11.64 -14.07 -3.87
CA LEU A 19 11.61 -12.69 -3.37
C LEU A 19 13.01 -12.17 -3.03
N LEU A 20 13.89 -13.01 -2.45
CA LEU A 20 15.24 -12.59 -2.10
C LEU A 20 16.06 -12.25 -3.34
N ASP A 21 16.07 -13.14 -4.34
CA ASP A 21 16.79 -12.92 -5.61
C ASP A 21 16.27 -11.65 -6.31
N TRP A 22 14.96 -11.40 -6.20
CA TRP A 22 14.36 -10.20 -6.76
C TRP A 22 14.83 -8.95 -6.02
N ILE A 23 14.87 -8.94 -4.67
CA ILE A 23 15.38 -7.82 -3.87
C ILE A 23 16.84 -7.54 -4.20
N GLU A 24 17.67 -8.58 -4.30
CA GLU A 24 19.09 -8.47 -4.66
C GLU A 24 19.26 -7.87 -6.06
N ARG A 25 18.51 -8.34 -7.03
CA ARG A 25 18.56 -7.82 -8.41
C ARG A 25 18.10 -6.36 -8.50
N GLU A 26 17.02 -6.01 -7.81
CA GLU A 26 16.44 -4.67 -7.87
C GLU A 26 17.31 -3.61 -7.19
N GLN A 27 18.12 -3.99 -6.20
CA GLN A 27 19.00 -3.07 -5.47
C GLN A 27 18.28 -1.79 -5.00
N ALA A 28 17.01 -1.92 -4.59
CA ALA A 28 16.23 -0.79 -4.10
C ALA A 28 16.77 -0.26 -2.77
N ASP A 29 16.73 1.04 -2.55
CA ASP A 29 17.07 1.64 -1.26
C ASP A 29 16.05 1.24 -0.18
N VAL A 30 14.76 1.18 -0.56
CA VAL A 30 13.67 0.77 0.33
C VAL A 30 12.66 -0.10 -0.44
N VAL A 31 12.21 -1.18 0.18
CA VAL A 31 11.15 -2.07 -0.31
C VAL A 31 10.01 -2.10 0.69
N CYS A 32 8.84 -1.62 0.28
CA CYS A 32 7.60 -1.64 1.06
C CYS A 32 6.72 -2.80 0.62
N LEU A 33 6.45 -3.74 1.52
CA LEU A 33 5.61 -4.90 1.25
C LEU A 33 4.29 -4.79 2.01
N GLN A 34 3.19 -5.12 1.35
CA GLN A 34 1.86 -5.18 1.93
C GLN A 34 1.34 -6.62 1.88
N GLU A 35 0.36 -6.92 2.72
CA GLU A 35 -0.19 -8.27 2.91
C GLU A 35 0.88 -9.33 3.22
N THR A 36 1.72 -9.06 4.20
CA THR A 36 2.75 -10.02 4.64
C THR A 36 2.16 -11.33 5.15
N LYS A 37 0.96 -11.27 5.78
CA LYS A 37 0.22 -12.42 6.34
C LYS A 37 1.08 -13.30 7.25
N ALA A 38 2.07 -12.71 7.88
CA ALA A 38 2.97 -13.37 8.79
C ALA A 38 3.47 -12.37 9.84
N ARG A 39 3.87 -12.90 10.99
CA ARG A 39 4.66 -12.18 11.98
C ARG A 39 6.14 -12.43 11.69
N GLU A 40 7.00 -11.54 12.19
CA GLU A 40 8.45 -11.63 12.01
C GLU A 40 8.99 -12.98 12.44
N GLU A 41 8.60 -13.47 13.62
CA GLU A 41 9.04 -14.76 14.18
C GLU A 41 8.55 -16.00 13.40
N GLN A 42 7.65 -15.83 12.43
CA GLN A 42 7.15 -16.88 11.53
C GLN A 42 7.89 -16.94 10.20
N VAL A 43 8.85 -16.05 10.01
CA VAL A 43 9.58 -15.91 8.74
C VAL A 43 11.06 -16.14 9.01
N ASP A 44 11.48 -17.41 8.84
CA ASP A 44 12.89 -17.79 8.96
C ASP A 44 13.62 -17.39 7.67
N VAL A 45 14.17 -16.17 7.65
CA VAL A 45 14.86 -15.61 6.48
C VAL A 45 16.01 -14.69 6.93
N ILE A 46 17.12 -14.78 6.21
CA ILE A 46 18.19 -13.80 6.26
C ILE A 46 17.95 -12.84 5.08
N TRP A 47 17.59 -11.60 5.40
CA TRP A 47 17.44 -10.57 4.36
C TRP A 47 18.78 -10.26 3.71
N PRO A 48 18.81 -9.85 2.44
CA PRO A 48 20.05 -9.49 1.75
C PRO A 48 20.86 -8.45 2.55
N GLU A 49 22.17 -8.52 2.43
CA GLU A 49 23.10 -7.70 3.19
C GLU A 49 22.76 -6.19 3.09
N GLY A 50 22.83 -5.52 4.23
CA GLY A 50 22.55 -4.09 4.34
C GLY A 50 21.08 -3.74 4.55
N TYR A 51 20.12 -4.66 4.42
CA TYR A 51 18.72 -4.37 4.69
C TYR A 51 18.36 -4.58 6.17
N ALA A 52 17.82 -3.53 6.79
CA ALA A 52 17.07 -3.63 8.04
C ALA A 52 15.60 -3.91 7.73
N ALA A 53 14.95 -4.79 8.50
CA ALA A 53 13.56 -5.15 8.37
C ALA A 53 12.71 -4.54 9.49
N HIS A 54 11.65 -3.83 9.13
CA HIS A 54 10.70 -3.25 10.08
C HIS A 54 9.31 -3.83 9.79
N TRP A 55 8.72 -4.46 10.81
CA TRP A 55 7.46 -5.15 10.71
C TRP A 55 6.32 -4.43 11.43
N ASN A 56 5.13 -4.44 10.83
CA ASN A 56 3.87 -4.17 11.51
C ASN A 56 2.90 -5.31 11.15
N SER A 57 2.84 -6.31 12.01
CA SER A 57 2.04 -7.51 11.80
C SER A 57 0.65 -7.36 12.40
N ALA A 58 -0.37 -7.97 11.76
CA ALA A 58 -1.69 -8.04 12.35
C ALA A 58 -1.72 -8.91 13.61
N GLU A 59 -2.61 -8.58 14.57
CA GLU A 59 -2.90 -9.44 15.71
C GLU A 59 -3.47 -10.80 15.25
N LYS A 60 -4.34 -10.76 14.23
CA LYS A 60 -4.93 -11.97 13.63
C LYS A 60 -3.89 -12.71 12.79
N PRO A 61 -3.57 -13.97 13.09
CA PRO A 61 -2.62 -14.76 12.32
C PRO A 61 -3.02 -14.92 10.86
N GLY A 62 -2.04 -14.86 9.95
CA GLY A 62 -2.24 -15.10 8.52
C GLY A 62 -3.03 -14.00 7.80
N TYR A 63 -3.11 -12.82 8.36
CA TYR A 63 -3.92 -11.73 7.83
C TYR A 63 -3.13 -10.43 7.72
N SER A 64 -3.41 -9.60 6.68
CA SER A 64 -2.88 -8.24 6.52
C SER A 64 -1.37 -8.12 6.79
N GLY A 65 -0.93 -7.06 7.45
CA GLY A 65 0.47 -6.81 7.83
C GLY A 65 1.26 -6.07 6.76
N THR A 66 2.19 -5.23 7.21
CA THR A 66 3.15 -4.48 6.37
C THR A 66 4.58 -4.73 6.83
N LEU A 67 5.52 -4.68 5.88
CA LEU A 67 6.96 -4.81 6.11
C LEU A 67 7.70 -3.78 5.27
N THR A 68 8.64 -3.09 5.87
CA THR A 68 9.56 -2.20 5.17
C THR A 68 10.98 -2.71 5.34
N LEU A 69 11.63 -3.02 4.22
CA LEU A 69 13.05 -3.33 4.17
C LEU A 69 13.81 -2.11 3.69
N THR A 70 14.88 -1.72 4.37
CA THR A 70 15.64 -0.53 3.99
C THR A 70 17.13 -0.69 4.20
N ARG A 71 17.92 -0.20 3.23
CA ARG A 71 19.38 -0.04 3.34
C ARG A 71 19.78 1.35 3.83
N ARG A 72 18.80 2.23 4.02
CA ARG A 72 19.05 3.60 4.50
C ARG A 72 18.91 3.63 6.02
N LYS A 73 19.74 4.47 6.65
CA LYS A 73 19.63 4.72 8.10
C LYS A 73 18.25 5.29 8.41
N THR A 74 17.56 4.68 9.36
CA THR A 74 16.27 5.14 9.86
C THR A 74 16.48 5.92 11.17
N LEU A 75 15.75 7.04 11.33
CA LEU A 75 15.72 7.81 12.57
C LEU A 75 14.72 7.25 13.55
N SER A 76 13.53 6.89 13.06
CA SER A 76 12.47 6.29 13.86
C SER A 76 11.55 5.40 13.00
N VAL A 77 10.84 4.51 13.67
CA VAL A 77 9.82 3.65 13.06
C VAL A 77 8.56 3.72 13.90
N GLN A 78 7.43 4.02 13.27
CA GLN A 78 6.14 4.11 13.92
C GLN A 78 5.15 3.14 13.28
N ARG A 79 4.43 2.39 14.12
CA ARG A 79 3.35 1.48 13.70
C ARG A 79 1.99 2.15 13.90
N GLY A 80 1.06 1.91 12.95
CA GLY A 80 -0.29 2.44 12.98
C GLY A 80 -0.41 3.94 12.75
N LEU A 81 -1.53 4.50 13.08
CA LEU A 81 -1.97 5.87 12.75
C LEU A 81 -1.73 6.89 13.88
N GLY A 82 -0.75 6.65 14.75
CA GLY A 82 -0.38 7.63 15.79
C GLY A 82 -1.51 7.94 16.78
N GLY A 83 -2.30 6.94 17.16
CA GLY A 83 -3.40 7.07 18.11
C GLY A 83 -4.69 7.68 17.54
N LEU A 84 -4.75 7.98 16.22
CA LEU A 84 -5.97 8.49 15.57
C LEU A 84 -7.00 7.40 15.33
N LEU A 85 -6.53 6.20 15.07
CA LEU A 85 -7.32 5.00 14.88
C LEU A 85 -6.45 3.80 15.29
N GLU A 86 -7.06 2.81 15.91
CA GLU A 86 -6.36 1.59 16.30
C GLU A 86 -6.03 0.73 15.06
N ASP A 87 -4.77 0.31 14.90
CA ASP A 87 -4.31 -0.53 13.79
C ASP A 87 -3.95 -1.95 14.26
N LYS A 88 -4.96 -2.75 14.60
CA LYS A 88 -4.79 -4.18 14.94
C LYS A 88 -4.46 -5.06 13.73
N GLU A 89 -4.60 -4.51 12.54
CA GLU A 89 -4.39 -5.24 11.30
C GLU A 89 -3.00 -5.02 10.68
N GLY A 90 -2.14 -4.19 11.32
CA GLY A 90 -0.78 -3.94 10.87
C GLY A 90 -0.69 -3.26 9.50
N ARG A 91 -1.58 -2.28 9.26
CA ARG A 91 -1.79 -1.70 7.93
C ARG A 91 -0.90 -0.52 7.60
N VAL A 92 -0.37 0.16 8.61
CA VAL A 92 0.46 1.37 8.42
C VAL A 92 1.79 1.22 9.14
N LEU A 93 2.86 1.37 8.39
CA LEU A 93 4.22 1.38 8.90
C LEU A 93 4.95 2.60 8.37
N THR A 94 5.32 3.51 9.27
CA THR A 94 6.05 4.73 8.94
C THR A 94 7.50 4.60 9.30
N THR A 95 8.38 4.89 8.34
CA THR A 95 9.82 4.95 8.53
C THR A 95 10.28 6.40 8.34
N GLU A 96 10.96 6.95 9.34
CA GLU A 96 11.51 8.30 9.28
C GLU A 96 12.94 8.27 8.75
N PHE A 97 13.19 9.04 7.71
CA PHE A 97 14.52 9.35 7.18
C PHE A 97 14.92 10.79 7.48
N ASP A 98 16.16 11.18 7.17
CA ASP A 98 16.65 12.52 7.45
C ASP A 98 15.77 13.61 6.80
N ASP A 99 15.35 13.38 5.53
CA ASP A 99 14.67 14.39 4.71
C ASP A 99 13.16 14.21 4.60
N PHE A 100 12.61 13.02 4.92
CA PHE A 100 11.18 12.72 4.72
C PHE A 100 10.70 11.56 5.59
N PHE A 101 9.37 11.43 5.70
CA PHE A 101 8.70 10.23 6.18
C PHE A 101 8.27 9.36 5.00
N LEU A 102 8.52 8.04 5.09
CA LEU A 102 7.94 7.05 4.19
C LEU A 102 6.86 6.27 4.92
N VAL A 103 5.64 6.31 4.39
CA VAL A 103 4.48 5.60 4.95
C VAL A 103 4.12 4.45 4.02
N ASN A 104 4.39 3.22 4.46
CA ASN A 104 3.94 1.99 3.82
C ASN A 104 2.51 1.69 4.30
N CYS A 105 1.55 1.67 3.37
CA CYS A 105 0.13 1.54 3.69
C CYS A 105 -0.51 0.37 2.95
N TYR A 106 -1.35 -0.40 3.69
CA TYR A 106 -2.28 -1.37 3.13
C TYR A 106 -3.70 -0.99 3.57
N THR A 107 -4.38 -0.23 2.74
CA THR A 107 -5.72 0.28 3.05
C THR A 107 -6.75 -0.86 3.17
N PRO A 108 -7.69 -0.82 4.12
CA PRO A 108 -8.74 -1.83 4.22
C PRO A 108 -9.55 -1.96 2.94
N ASN A 109 -9.71 -3.18 2.45
CA ASN A 109 -10.64 -3.48 1.36
C ASN A 109 -12.10 -3.42 1.87
N ALA A 110 -13.00 -2.83 1.10
CA ALA A 110 -14.42 -2.72 1.47
C ALA A 110 -15.16 -4.07 1.44
N LYS A 111 -14.53 -5.11 0.86
CA LYS A 111 -15.03 -6.45 0.60
C LYS A 111 -16.17 -6.50 -0.42
N ARG A 112 -16.50 -7.70 -0.88
CA ARG A 112 -17.43 -7.91 -1.99
C ARG A 112 -18.82 -7.32 -1.76
N GLU A 113 -19.36 -7.52 -0.56
CA GLU A 113 -20.70 -7.05 -0.18
C GLU A 113 -20.66 -5.64 0.46
N LEU A 114 -19.50 -4.95 0.35
CA LEU A 114 -19.27 -3.58 0.86
C LEU A 114 -19.46 -3.45 2.38
N GLU A 115 -19.41 -4.56 3.13
CA GLU A 115 -19.66 -4.54 4.58
C GLU A 115 -18.64 -3.72 5.38
N ARG A 116 -17.43 -3.51 4.84
CA ARG A 116 -16.41 -2.64 5.45
C ARG A 116 -16.37 -1.22 4.87
N LEU A 117 -17.21 -0.90 3.89
CA LEU A 117 -17.24 0.42 3.26
C LEU A 117 -17.52 1.56 4.26
N PRO A 118 -18.49 1.43 5.20
CA PRO A 118 -18.70 2.46 6.20
C PRO A 118 -17.48 2.74 7.09
N TYR A 119 -16.79 1.69 7.53
CA TYR A 119 -15.54 1.80 8.30
C TYR A 119 -14.46 2.51 7.47
N ARG A 120 -14.26 2.09 6.21
CA ARG A 120 -13.27 2.68 5.34
C ARG A 120 -13.53 4.16 5.12
N HIS A 121 -14.74 4.53 4.71
CA HIS A 121 -15.10 5.90 4.33
C HIS A 121 -15.17 6.86 5.53
N LYS A 122 -15.76 6.41 6.66
CA LYS A 122 -16.05 7.30 7.80
C LYS A 122 -14.96 7.33 8.86
N GLU A 123 -14.14 6.30 8.94
CA GLU A 123 -13.13 6.15 9.99
C GLU A 123 -11.71 6.11 9.42
N TRP A 124 -11.42 5.13 8.54
CA TRP A 124 -10.08 4.90 8.04
C TRP A 124 -9.55 6.06 7.17
N ASP A 125 -10.24 6.41 6.09
CA ASP A 125 -9.76 7.41 5.14
C ASP A 125 -9.56 8.80 5.81
N PRO A 126 -10.50 9.32 6.65
CA PRO A 126 -10.28 10.55 7.39
C PRO A 126 -9.10 10.47 8.39
N ALA A 127 -8.97 9.34 9.11
CA ALA A 127 -7.87 9.15 10.06
C ALA A 127 -6.52 9.07 9.34
N PHE A 128 -6.44 8.37 8.20
CA PHE A 128 -5.23 8.27 7.40
C PHE A 128 -4.80 9.63 6.85
N LEU A 129 -5.71 10.40 6.26
CA LEU A 129 -5.43 11.76 5.81
C LEU A 129 -4.92 12.64 6.95
N LYS A 130 -5.59 12.64 8.09
CA LYS A 130 -5.19 13.40 9.28
C LYS A 130 -3.80 12.98 9.77
N PHE A 131 -3.49 11.69 9.72
CA PHE A 131 -2.19 11.16 10.09
C PHE A 131 -1.08 11.68 9.16
N LEU A 132 -1.28 11.58 7.85
CA LEU A 132 -0.33 12.09 6.87
C LEU A 132 -0.07 13.60 7.04
N LYS A 133 -1.11 14.39 7.26
CA LYS A 133 -0.96 15.85 7.51
C LYS A 133 -0.22 16.17 8.81
N ARG A 134 -0.34 15.33 9.86
CA ARG A 134 0.46 15.47 11.08
C ARG A 134 1.96 15.19 10.85
N LEU A 135 2.28 14.26 9.98
CA LEU A 135 3.66 13.98 9.59
C LEU A 135 4.20 15.11 8.71
N GLU A 136 3.43 15.54 7.71
CA GLU A 136 3.80 16.59 6.76
C GLU A 136 4.09 17.94 7.45
N ALA A 137 3.42 18.24 8.57
CA ALA A 137 3.72 19.40 9.38
C ALA A 137 5.15 19.42 9.96
N LYS A 138 5.85 18.28 9.95
CA LYS A 138 7.21 18.14 10.47
C LYS A 138 8.26 18.03 9.37
N LYS A 139 8.01 17.24 8.35
CA LYS A 139 8.87 17.06 7.16
C LYS A 139 8.07 16.44 6.00
N PRO A 140 8.55 16.51 4.75
CA PRO A 140 7.89 15.92 3.59
C PRO A 140 7.46 14.48 3.82
N VAL A 141 6.33 14.08 3.23
CA VAL A 141 5.78 12.73 3.33
C VAL A 141 5.70 12.10 1.94
N VAL A 142 6.26 10.91 1.81
CA VAL A 142 5.98 9.98 0.73
C VAL A 142 5.15 8.85 1.32
N PHE A 143 4.01 8.54 0.76
CA PHE A 143 3.30 7.31 1.10
C PHE A 143 3.15 6.41 -0.12
N CYS A 144 3.14 5.13 0.10
CA CYS A 144 2.99 4.13 -0.95
C CYS A 144 2.25 2.90 -0.42
N GLY A 145 1.76 2.10 -1.34
CA GLY A 145 1.16 0.82 -1.02
C GLY A 145 -0.10 0.53 -1.80
N ASP A 146 -0.77 -0.54 -1.38
CA ASP A 146 -2.07 -0.94 -1.89
C ASP A 146 -3.17 -0.13 -1.20
N LEU A 147 -3.72 0.83 -1.92
CA LEU A 147 -4.80 1.68 -1.41
C LEU A 147 -6.20 1.09 -1.65
N ASN A 148 -6.27 -0.09 -2.26
CA ASN A 148 -7.53 -0.78 -2.54
C ASN A 148 -8.59 0.10 -3.20
N VAL A 149 -8.17 1.01 -4.10
CA VAL A 149 -9.05 1.87 -4.89
C VAL A 149 -8.43 2.23 -6.22
N ALA A 150 -9.18 2.11 -7.30
CA ALA A 150 -8.90 2.79 -8.57
C ALA A 150 -9.52 4.18 -8.48
N HIS A 151 -8.71 5.25 -8.60
CA HIS A 151 -9.20 6.61 -8.37
C HIS A 151 -10.13 7.09 -9.47
N GLU A 152 -9.69 7.02 -10.71
CA GLU A 152 -10.43 7.54 -11.87
C GLU A 152 -10.85 6.43 -12.84
N PRO A 153 -11.83 6.66 -13.74
CA PRO A 153 -12.23 5.67 -14.74
C PRO A 153 -11.09 5.14 -15.62
N ILE A 154 -10.02 5.92 -15.80
CA ILE A 154 -8.83 5.50 -16.53
C ILE A 154 -7.97 4.47 -15.78
N ASP A 155 -8.20 4.32 -14.47
CA ASP A 155 -7.40 3.48 -13.58
C ASP A 155 -7.88 2.03 -13.49
N LEU A 156 -8.95 1.68 -14.21
CA LEU A 156 -9.42 0.30 -14.27
C LEU A 156 -10.03 -0.05 -15.62
N ALA A 157 -10.03 -1.33 -15.93
CA ALA A 157 -10.79 -1.87 -17.05
C ALA A 157 -12.30 -1.89 -16.71
N ASN A 158 -13.14 -1.57 -17.72
CA ASN A 158 -14.60 -1.63 -17.59
C ASN A 158 -15.19 -0.78 -16.43
N PRO A 159 -14.89 0.52 -16.33
CA PRO A 159 -15.32 1.36 -15.21
C PRO A 159 -16.84 1.38 -15.02
N LYS A 160 -17.62 1.46 -16.09
CA LYS A 160 -19.10 1.54 -16.04
C LYS A 160 -19.76 0.35 -15.33
N THR A 161 -19.20 -0.84 -15.46
CA THR A 161 -19.74 -2.04 -14.82
C THR A 161 -19.26 -2.24 -13.39
N ASN A 162 -18.30 -1.40 -12.94
CA ASN A 162 -17.66 -1.52 -11.63
C ASN A 162 -17.98 -0.38 -10.66
N GLU A 163 -18.87 0.57 -11.02
CA GLU A 163 -19.17 1.76 -10.21
C GLU A 163 -19.60 1.47 -8.75
N ARG A 164 -20.15 0.27 -8.49
CA ARG A 164 -20.53 -0.19 -7.14
C ARG A 164 -19.74 -1.41 -6.68
N THR A 165 -18.63 -1.71 -7.34
CA THR A 165 -17.72 -2.78 -6.92
C THR A 165 -16.70 -2.22 -5.90
N HIS A 166 -16.36 -3.00 -4.87
CA HIS A 166 -15.29 -2.63 -3.94
C HIS A 166 -14.00 -2.26 -4.70
N GLY A 167 -13.34 -1.21 -4.28
CA GLY A 167 -12.20 -0.63 -4.98
C GLY A 167 -12.57 0.40 -6.06
N PHE A 168 -13.88 0.62 -6.35
CA PHE A 168 -14.33 1.68 -7.26
C PHE A 168 -15.69 2.28 -6.87
N THR A 169 -16.07 2.19 -5.61
CA THR A 169 -17.24 2.94 -5.10
C THR A 169 -16.92 4.43 -5.05
N TRP A 170 -17.94 5.27 -5.08
CA TRP A 170 -17.72 6.71 -4.98
C TRP A 170 -17.08 7.11 -3.64
N GLU A 171 -17.43 6.39 -2.57
CA GLU A 171 -16.91 6.62 -1.22
C GLU A 171 -15.39 6.35 -1.13
N GLU A 172 -14.94 5.26 -1.75
CA GLU A 172 -13.51 4.92 -1.81
C GLU A 172 -12.72 5.93 -2.66
N ARG A 173 -13.30 6.33 -3.80
CA ARG A 173 -12.72 7.34 -4.69
C ARG A 173 -12.69 8.73 -4.04
N GLU A 174 -13.72 9.09 -3.28
CA GLU A 174 -13.75 10.33 -2.49
C GLU A 174 -12.62 10.36 -1.47
N GLY A 175 -12.37 9.24 -0.76
CA GLY A 175 -11.24 9.12 0.16
C GLY A 175 -9.90 9.44 -0.52
N PHE A 176 -9.66 8.92 -1.73
CA PHE A 176 -8.47 9.25 -2.50
C PHE A 176 -8.47 10.70 -3.00
N SER A 177 -9.61 11.20 -3.49
CA SER A 177 -9.76 12.60 -3.92
C SER A 177 -9.44 13.59 -2.80
N ASN A 178 -9.79 13.25 -1.56
CA ASN A 178 -9.47 14.06 -0.38
C ASN A 178 -7.97 14.11 -0.10
N LEU A 179 -7.22 13.02 -0.37
CA LEU A 179 -5.74 13.04 -0.31
C LEU A 179 -5.16 14.02 -1.34
N VAL A 180 -5.64 13.96 -2.59
CA VAL A 180 -5.20 14.87 -3.65
C VAL A 180 -5.58 16.32 -3.34
N ALA A 181 -6.79 16.57 -2.87
CA ALA A 181 -7.25 17.92 -2.48
C ALA A 181 -6.45 18.49 -1.30
N ALA A 182 -5.92 17.63 -0.44
CA ALA A 182 -5.05 18.05 0.68
C ALA A 182 -3.60 18.33 0.27
N GLY A 183 -3.26 18.19 -1.02
CA GLY A 183 -1.95 18.54 -1.59
C GLY A 183 -1.04 17.34 -1.88
N PHE A 184 -1.48 16.11 -1.63
CA PHE A 184 -0.73 14.93 -2.06
C PHE A 184 -0.85 14.70 -3.56
N VAL A 185 0.16 14.08 -4.16
CA VAL A 185 0.29 13.94 -5.60
C VAL A 185 0.33 12.46 -5.96
N ASP A 186 -0.57 12.01 -6.83
CA ASP A 186 -0.43 10.72 -7.52
C ASP A 186 0.71 10.84 -8.54
N THR A 187 1.86 10.31 -8.20
CA THR A 187 3.08 10.48 -8.99
C THR A 187 2.94 9.88 -10.39
N PHE A 188 2.32 8.69 -10.50
CA PHE A 188 2.13 8.06 -11.80
C PHE A 188 1.21 8.89 -12.68
N ARG A 189 0.07 9.36 -12.15
CA ARG A 189 -0.91 10.11 -12.95
C ARG A 189 -0.39 11.50 -13.32
N THR A 190 0.45 12.10 -12.47
CA THR A 190 1.11 13.37 -12.78
C THR A 190 2.12 13.22 -13.93
N LEU A 191 2.91 12.15 -13.93
CA LEU A 191 3.90 11.88 -14.98
C LEU A 191 3.24 11.36 -16.27
N HIS A 192 2.08 10.70 -16.17
CA HIS A 192 1.38 10.03 -17.27
C HIS A 192 -0.13 10.34 -17.28
N PRO A 193 -0.57 11.59 -17.46
CA PRO A 193 -1.95 12.03 -17.21
C PRO A 193 -2.99 11.34 -18.11
N GLY A 194 -2.64 10.97 -19.33
CA GLY A 194 -3.56 10.33 -20.27
C GLY A 194 -3.29 8.85 -20.56
N LEU A 195 -2.34 8.23 -19.87
CA LEU A 195 -1.92 6.87 -20.19
C LEU A 195 -2.87 5.84 -19.56
N ALA A 196 -3.75 5.29 -20.38
CA ALA A 196 -4.70 4.24 -19.99
C ALA A 196 -4.06 2.84 -20.02
N GLY A 197 -4.76 1.84 -19.44
CA GLY A 197 -4.35 0.43 -19.52
C GLY A 197 -3.13 0.08 -18.67
N GLN A 198 -2.74 0.96 -17.75
CA GLN A 198 -1.65 0.73 -16.80
C GLN A 198 -2.23 0.31 -15.45
N TYR A 199 -2.09 -0.97 -15.12
CA TYR A 199 -2.69 -1.55 -13.93
C TYR A 199 -1.63 -2.17 -13.04
N THR A 200 -1.97 -2.36 -11.77
CA THR A 200 -1.09 -2.97 -10.76
C THR A 200 -1.66 -4.28 -10.22
N TRP A 201 -2.98 -4.48 -10.39
CA TRP A 201 -3.68 -5.67 -9.95
C TRP A 201 -4.56 -6.27 -11.04
N TRP A 202 -4.63 -7.61 -11.09
CA TRP A 202 -5.51 -8.38 -11.98
C TRP A 202 -6.13 -9.53 -11.20
N SER A 203 -7.41 -9.81 -11.47
CA SER A 203 -8.06 -11.00 -10.95
C SER A 203 -7.32 -12.26 -11.43
N GLN A 204 -7.22 -13.26 -10.56
CA GLN A 204 -6.67 -14.57 -10.93
C GLN A 204 -7.63 -15.37 -11.82
N MET A 205 -8.89 -14.92 -11.95
CA MET A 205 -9.90 -15.58 -12.76
C MET A 205 -9.90 -15.10 -14.20
N SER A 206 -10.44 -15.92 -15.11
CA SER A 206 -10.74 -15.55 -16.51
C SER A 206 -9.53 -15.03 -17.30
N ASN A 207 -8.32 -15.44 -16.94
CA ASN A 207 -7.08 -15.01 -17.61
C ASN A 207 -6.94 -13.46 -17.70
N ALA A 208 -7.40 -12.76 -16.65
CA ALA A 208 -7.53 -11.31 -16.65
C ALA A 208 -6.21 -10.58 -16.93
N ARG A 209 -5.09 -11.10 -16.41
CA ARG A 209 -3.76 -10.49 -16.62
C ARG A 209 -3.32 -10.54 -18.08
N ALA A 210 -3.48 -11.67 -18.76
CA ALA A 210 -3.12 -11.79 -20.19
C ALA A 210 -4.01 -10.92 -21.10
N ARG A 211 -5.25 -10.65 -20.67
CA ARG A 211 -6.21 -9.78 -21.36
C ARG A 211 -6.09 -8.32 -20.95
N ASN A 212 -5.20 -8.00 -20.03
CA ASN A 212 -5.04 -6.69 -19.39
C ASN A 212 -6.37 -6.12 -18.84
N ILE A 213 -7.20 -6.96 -18.22
CA ILE A 213 -8.40 -6.53 -17.51
C ILE A 213 -8.01 -6.35 -16.04
N GLY A 214 -7.45 -5.21 -15.73
CA GLY A 214 -6.83 -4.91 -14.43
C GLY A 214 -7.30 -3.61 -13.81
N TRP A 215 -6.74 -3.31 -12.65
CA TRP A 215 -6.99 -2.14 -11.83
C TRP A 215 -5.66 -1.57 -11.34
N ARG A 216 -5.53 -0.26 -11.33
CA ARG A 216 -4.42 0.43 -10.65
C ARG A 216 -4.88 0.81 -9.26
N ILE A 217 -4.41 0.08 -8.27
CA ILE A 217 -4.78 0.23 -6.86
C ILE A 217 -3.57 0.41 -5.94
N ASP A 218 -2.36 0.28 -6.48
CA ASP A 218 -1.11 0.57 -5.79
C ASP A 218 -0.55 1.92 -6.26
N TYR A 219 -0.04 2.70 -5.32
CA TYR A 219 0.34 4.09 -5.55
C TYR A 219 1.65 4.48 -4.85
N PHE A 220 2.25 5.52 -5.38
CA PHE A 220 3.17 6.41 -4.71
C PHE A 220 2.62 7.82 -4.77
#